data_21eb4c92673c86395bada208d9fd291a
#
_entry.id   21eb4c92673c86395bada208d9fd291a
#
_cell.length_a   1.000
_cell.length_b   1.000
_cell.length_c   1.000
_cell.angle_alpha   90.00
_cell.angle_beta   90.00
_cell.angle_gamma   90.00
#
_symmetry.space_group_name_H-M   'P 1'
#
loop_
_entity.id
_entity.type
_entity.pdbx_description
1 polymer ?
#
loop_
_entity_poly.entity_id
_entity_poly.type
_entity_poly.pdbx_seq_one_letter_code
_entity_poly.pdbx_strand_id
1 'polypeptide(L)'
;MVGQPETMPNMAKIKQFTIAVENRPGAVAEIAKALGNARVNVLALLGTAQGTSGTIQLVAEDARRAKKALDEAKISYQETAAEEYELPNKAGALAQCLEKLAARGVNLNSIHATASKGGRKAVVVYTVEAEAKAVQAA
;
A
#
# COMPACT_ATOMS: atom_id res chain seq x y z
N MET A 1 3.35 -21.85 18.13
CA MET A 1 3.70 -21.50 17.95
C MET A 1 3.64 -20.43 17.51
N VAL A 2 3.84 -20.09 17.56
CA VAL A 2 4.01 -19.04 17.26
C VAL A 2 3.57 -18.77 16.20
N GLY A 3 3.35 -19.08 15.69
CA GLY A 3 3.09 -18.84 14.67
C GLY A 3 2.05 -18.12 14.31
N GLN A 4 1.18 -18.38 14.27
CA GLN A 4 0.32 -17.89 13.77
C GLN A 4 -0.02 -16.67 13.89
N PRO A 5 0.53 -16.10 14.01
CA PRO A 5 0.39 -14.81 14.14
C PRO A 5 -0.16 -14.09 13.05
N GLU A 6 0.11 -14.49 12.00
CA GLU A 6 -0.35 -13.83 10.92
C GLU A 6 -1.80 -13.73 10.93
N THR A 7 -2.45 -14.38 11.78
CA THR A 7 -3.88 -14.32 11.77
C THR A 7 -4.43 -13.25 12.68
N MET A 8 -3.84 -12.11 12.72
CA MET A 8 -4.41 -11.01 13.48
C MET A 8 -5.76 -10.63 12.93
N PRO A 9 -6.70 -10.26 13.81
CA PRO A 9 -8.03 -9.89 13.35
C PRO A 9 -7.99 -8.71 12.39
N ASN A 10 -8.89 -8.68 11.47
CA ASN A 10 -9.07 -7.57 10.54
C ASN A 10 -7.88 -7.34 9.64
N MET A 11 -7.11 -8.41 9.41
CA MET A 11 -5.99 -8.34 8.47
C MET A 11 -6.42 -8.92 7.14
N ALA A 12 -6.03 -8.26 6.05
CA ALA A 12 -6.28 -8.75 4.70
C ALA A 12 -5.00 -8.67 3.91
N LYS A 13 -4.81 -9.62 3.01
CA LYS A 13 -3.68 -9.60 2.09
C LYS A 13 -4.11 -8.91 0.81
N ILE A 14 -3.33 -7.93 0.39
CA ILE A 14 -3.66 -7.12 -0.77
C ILE A 14 -2.43 -6.94 -1.63
N LYS A 15 -2.58 -6.24 -2.73
CA LYS A 15 -1.47 -5.87 -3.59
C LYS A 15 -1.32 -4.38 -3.61
N GLN A 16 -0.07 -3.93 -3.58
CA GLN A 16 0.26 -2.53 -3.68
C GLN A 16 1.03 -2.32 -4.96
N PHE A 17 0.70 -1.26 -5.66
CA PHE A 17 1.39 -0.92 -6.91
C PHE A 17 2.30 0.26 -6.66
N THR A 18 3.53 0.16 -7.18
CA THR A 18 4.50 1.24 -7.08
C THR A 18 4.83 1.70 -8.49
N ILE A 19 4.67 2.98 -8.75
CA ILE A 19 4.82 3.54 -10.07
C ILE A 19 5.80 4.70 -10.00
N ALA A 20 6.84 4.63 -10.82
CA ALA A 20 7.80 5.74 -10.94
C ALA A 20 7.24 6.77 -11.92
N VAL A 21 7.35 8.03 -11.57
CA VAL A 21 6.83 9.11 -12.40
C VAL A 21 7.83 10.25 -12.45
N GLU A 22 7.67 11.12 -13.42
CA GLU A 22 8.40 12.38 -13.43
C GLU A 22 7.73 13.33 -12.44
N ASN A 23 8.53 14.14 -11.79
CA ASN A 23 7.98 15.14 -10.87
C ASN A 23 7.56 16.36 -11.66
N ARG A 24 6.37 16.33 -12.23
CA ARG A 24 5.83 17.40 -13.04
C ARG A 24 4.32 17.50 -12.85
N PRO A 25 3.77 18.65 -13.16
CA PRO A 25 2.31 18.79 -13.09
C PRO A 25 1.63 17.76 -13.96
N GLY A 26 0.58 17.15 -13.45
CA GLY A 26 -0.23 16.22 -14.22
C GLY A 26 0.23 14.78 -14.19
N ALA A 27 1.42 14.49 -13.64
CA ALA A 27 1.91 13.11 -13.65
C ALA A 27 0.99 12.17 -12.88
N VAL A 28 0.57 12.56 -11.69
CA VAL A 28 -0.32 11.75 -10.90
C VAL A 28 -1.70 11.69 -11.52
N ALA A 29 -2.13 12.80 -12.10
CA ALA A 29 -3.44 12.87 -12.73
C ALA A 29 -3.56 11.89 -13.89
N GLU A 30 -2.49 11.70 -14.63
CA GLU A 30 -2.50 10.73 -15.74
C GLU A 30 -2.77 9.33 -15.26
N ILE A 31 -2.16 8.95 -14.15
CA ILE A 31 -2.37 7.63 -13.58
C ILE A 31 -3.79 7.49 -13.06
N ALA A 32 -4.26 8.50 -12.34
CA ALA A 32 -5.61 8.46 -11.81
C ALA A 32 -6.63 8.37 -12.92
N LYS A 33 -6.38 9.08 -14.03
CA LYS A 33 -7.30 9.07 -15.16
C LYS A 33 -7.34 7.69 -15.81
N ALA A 34 -6.19 7.07 -15.99
CA ALA A 34 -6.16 5.73 -16.57
C ALA A 34 -6.97 4.75 -15.74
N LEU A 35 -6.80 4.82 -14.42
CA LEU A 35 -7.55 3.93 -13.55
C LEU A 35 -9.03 4.27 -13.52
N GLY A 36 -9.35 5.54 -13.47
CA GLY A 36 -10.74 5.97 -13.45
C GLY A 36 -11.49 5.60 -14.72
N ASN A 37 -10.84 5.75 -15.87
CA ASN A 37 -11.47 5.39 -17.13
C ASN A 37 -11.78 3.90 -17.19
N ALA A 38 -11.01 3.10 -16.51
CA ALA A 38 -11.24 1.65 -16.45
C ALA A 38 -12.15 1.27 -15.28
N ARG A 39 -12.70 2.27 -14.59
CA ARG A 39 -13.60 2.05 -13.46
C ARG A 39 -12.93 1.32 -12.33
N VAL A 40 -11.67 1.62 -12.08
CA VAL A 40 -10.93 1.09 -10.95
C VAL A 40 -11.03 2.08 -9.80
N ASN A 41 -11.49 1.62 -8.66
CA ASN A 41 -11.60 2.47 -7.48
C ASN A 41 -10.28 2.41 -6.72
N VAL A 42 -9.65 3.54 -6.52
CA VAL A 42 -8.39 3.63 -5.78
C VAL A 42 -8.72 3.84 -4.31
N LEU A 43 -8.26 2.93 -3.48
CA LEU A 43 -8.53 3.01 -2.04
C LEU A 43 -7.49 3.82 -1.29
N ALA A 44 -6.26 3.83 -1.77
CA ALA A 44 -5.20 4.60 -1.11
C ALA A 44 -4.16 4.99 -2.13
N LEU A 45 -3.58 6.14 -1.95
CA LEU A 45 -2.55 6.63 -2.85
C LEU A 45 -1.61 7.53 -2.06
N LEU A 46 -0.32 7.26 -2.21
CA LEU A 46 0.71 8.09 -1.60
C LEU A 46 1.70 8.47 -2.69
N GLY A 47 1.88 9.75 -2.88
CA GLY A 47 2.86 10.25 -3.84
C GLY A 47 3.95 11.00 -3.13
N THR A 48 5.19 10.71 -3.50
CA THR A 48 6.33 11.45 -2.98
C THR A 48 7.21 11.84 -4.14
N ALA A 49 7.93 12.93 -3.98
CA ALA A 49 8.82 13.42 -5.03
C ALA A 49 10.18 13.72 -4.43
N GLN A 50 11.19 13.52 -5.25
CA GLN A 50 12.56 13.81 -4.86
C GLN A 50 13.27 14.28 -6.10
N GLY A 51 13.59 15.59 -6.16
CA GLY A 51 14.19 16.17 -7.34
C GLY A 51 13.27 16.09 -8.53
N THR A 52 13.77 15.49 -9.61
CA THR A 52 13.01 15.42 -10.85
C THR A 52 12.17 14.16 -10.95
N SER A 53 12.21 13.29 -9.97
CA SER A 53 11.47 12.05 -10.02
C SER A 53 10.51 11.95 -8.87
N GLY A 54 9.55 11.05 -8.99
CA GLY A 54 8.59 10.78 -7.97
C GLY A 54 8.19 9.33 -7.95
N THR A 55 7.52 8.95 -6.89
CA THR A 55 7.04 7.59 -6.73
C THR A 55 5.61 7.64 -6.23
N ILE A 56 4.75 6.81 -6.81
CA ILE A 56 3.38 6.69 -6.38
C ILE A 56 3.17 5.28 -5.90
N GLN A 57 2.62 5.15 -4.70
CA GLN A 57 2.20 3.86 -4.17
C GLN A 57 0.69 3.89 -4.07
N LEU A 58 0.04 2.87 -4.60
CA LEU A 58 -1.41 2.87 -4.56
C LEU A 58 -1.96 1.47 -4.31
N VAL A 59 -3.15 1.45 -3.75
CA VAL A 59 -3.92 0.24 -3.52
C VAL A 59 -5.26 0.44 -4.21
N ALA A 60 -5.63 -0.53 -5.04
CA ALA A 60 -6.88 -0.48 -5.76
C ALA A 60 -7.82 -1.52 -5.19
N GLU A 61 -9.11 -1.24 -5.29
CA GLU A 61 -10.11 -2.18 -4.79
C GLU A 61 -10.04 -3.49 -5.56
N ASP A 62 -9.80 -3.43 -6.85
CA ASP A 62 -9.69 -4.62 -7.70
C ASP A 62 -8.31 -4.60 -8.34
N ALA A 63 -7.38 -5.36 -7.76
CA ALA A 63 -5.99 -5.35 -8.23
C ALA A 63 -5.85 -5.85 -9.66
N ARG A 64 -6.65 -6.85 -10.02
CA ARG A 64 -6.56 -7.42 -11.36
C ARG A 64 -6.99 -6.41 -12.41
N ARG A 65 -8.07 -5.69 -12.14
CA ARG A 65 -8.53 -4.65 -13.07
C ARG A 65 -7.54 -3.50 -13.14
N ALA A 66 -6.92 -3.18 -12.00
CA ALA A 66 -5.91 -2.13 -11.98
C ALA A 66 -4.71 -2.49 -12.85
N LYS A 67 -4.24 -3.74 -12.75
CA LYS A 67 -3.13 -4.19 -13.58
C LYS A 67 -3.46 -4.07 -15.06
N LYS A 68 -4.65 -4.49 -15.42
CA LYS A 68 -5.04 -4.42 -16.81
C LYS A 68 -5.08 -2.97 -17.29
N ALA A 69 -5.60 -2.09 -16.46
CA ALA A 69 -5.68 -0.67 -16.83
C ALA A 69 -4.30 -0.06 -17.01
N LEU A 70 -3.38 -0.36 -16.09
CA LEU A 70 -2.03 0.17 -16.18
C LEU A 70 -1.29 -0.41 -17.39
N ASP A 71 -1.48 -1.70 -17.65
CA ASP A 71 -0.86 -2.33 -18.81
C ASP A 71 -1.35 -1.70 -20.12
N GLU A 72 -2.66 -1.49 -20.21
CA GLU A 72 -3.22 -0.91 -21.42
C GLU A 72 -2.79 0.52 -21.62
N ALA A 73 -2.58 1.25 -20.54
CA ALA A 73 -2.09 2.62 -20.63
C ALA A 73 -0.57 2.70 -20.78
N LYS A 74 0.09 1.55 -20.79
CA LYS A 74 1.54 1.44 -20.95
C LYS A 74 2.28 2.14 -19.81
N ILE A 75 1.73 2.03 -18.62
CA ILE A 75 2.33 2.56 -17.41
C ILE A 75 3.03 1.42 -16.70
N SER A 76 4.34 1.56 -16.51
CA SER A 76 5.13 0.54 -15.82
C SER A 76 4.89 0.63 -14.32
N TYR A 77 4.88 -0.52 -13.67
CA TYR A 77 4.64 -0.57 -12.24
C TYR A 77 5.31 -1.80 -11.65
N GLN A 78 5.48 -1.78 -10.34
CA GLN A 78 5.86 -2.96 -9.58
C GLN A 78 4.70 -3.34 -8.68
N GLU A 79 4.44 -4.63 -8.60
CA GLU A 79 3.36 -5.14 -7.77
C GLU A 79 3.99 -5.82 -6.56
N THR A 80 3.58 -5.43 -5.37
CA THR A 80 4.15 -5.94 -4.13
C THR A 80 3.04 -6.46 -3.24
N ALA A 81 3.27 -7.60 -2.62
CA ALA A 81 2.33 -8.10 -1.62
C ALA A 81 2.33 -7.16 -0.44
N ALA A 82 1.16 -6.86 0.08
CA ALA A 82 1.01 -5.96 1.20
C ALA A 82 -0.04 -6.52 2.13
N GLU A 83 -0.07 -5.99 3.34
CA GLU A 83 -1.07 -6.38 4.32
C GLU A 83 -1.79 -5.15 4.80
N GLU A 84 -3.07 -5.32 5.01
CA GLU A 84 -3.95 -4.24 5.42
C GLU A 84 -4.60 -4.61 6.73
N TYR A 85 -4.58 -3.68 7.69
CA TYR A 85 -5.26 -3.85 8.95
C TYR A 85 -6.29 -2.77 9.14
N GLU A 86 -7.45 -3.15 9.70
CA GLU A 86 -8.39 -2.17 10.22
C GLU A 86 -8.17 -2.01 11.71
N LEU A 87 -8.11 -0.78 12.14
CA LEU A 87 -7.91 -0.43 13.54
C LEU A 87 -9.01 0.49 14.00
N PRO A 88 -9.32 0.51 15.30
CA PRO A 88 -10.19 1.57 15.79
C PRO A 88 -9.50 2.92 15.62
N ASN A 89 -10.25 3.92 15.25
CA ASN A 89 -9.71 5.26 15.03
C ASN A 89 -9.67 5.97 16.36
N LYS A 90 -8.62 5.67 17.13
CA LYS A 90 -8.45 6.31 18.43
C LYS A 90 -6.98 6.35 18.79
N ALA A 91 -6.66 7.22 19.74
CA ALA A 91 -5.28 7.39 20.15
C ALA A 91 -4.71 6.08 20.66
N GLY A 92 -3.49 5.78 20.23
CA GLY A 92 -2.78 4.60 20.69
C GLY A 92 -3.03 3.34 19.88
N ALA A 93 -4.08 3.31 19.05
CA ALA A 93 -4.37 2.11 18.29
C ALA A 93 -3.26 1.77 17.30
N LEU A 94 -2.74 2.79 16.62
CA LEU A 94 -1.65 2.57 15.68
C LEU A 94 -0.42 2.08 16.40
N ALA A 95 -0.10 2.65 17.56
CA ALA A 95 1.06 2.23 18.31
C ALA A 95 0.95 0.76 18.70
N GLN A 96 -0.22 0.32 19.16
CA GLN A 96 -0.41 -1.05 19.53
C GLN A 96 -0.19 -1.99 18.35
N CYS A 97 -0.70 -1.61 17.20
CA CYS A 97 -0.54 -2.41 15.99
C CYS A 97 0.93 -2.56 15.64
N LEU A 98 1.65 -1.45 15.64
CA LEU A 98 3.06 -1.47 15.24
C LEU A 98 3.91 -2.19 16.27
N GLU A 99 3.57 -2.10 17.55
CA GLU A 99 4.30 -2.83 18.57
C GLU A 99 4.14 -4.33 18.39
N LYS A 100 2.96 -4.78 18.01
CA LYS A 100 2.75 -6.20 17.75
C LYS A 100 3.57 -6.68 16.57
N LEU A 101 3.64 -5.87 15.53
CA LEU A 101 4.45 -6.24 14.38
C LEU A 101 5.93 -6.29 14.75
N ALA A 102 6.37 -5.32 15.53
CA ALA A 102 7.77 -5.29 15.97
C ALA A 102 8.10 -6.51 16.83
N ALA A 103 7.18 -6.90 17.70
CA ALA A 103 7.41 -8.06 18.56
C ALA A 103 7.53 -9.34 17.77
N ARG A 104 6.96 -9.38 16.58
CA ARG A 104 7.06 -10.54 15.70
C ARG A 104 8.21 -10.45 14.73
N GLY A 105 9.07 -9.47 14.91
CA GLY A 105 10.24 -9.33 14.06
C GLY A 105 9.98 -8.78 12.68
N VAL A 106 8.84 -8.15 12.48
CA VAL A 106 8.48 -7.61 11.18
C VAL A 106 9.24 -6.30 10.96
N ASN A 107 9.99 -6.25 9.88
CA ASN A 107 10.69 -5.04 9.49
C ASN A 107 9.96 -4.44 8.30
N LEU A 108 9.44 -3.25 8.50
CA LEU A 108 8.58 -2.62 7.49
C LEU A 108 9.41 -2.01 6.39
N ASN A 109 8.99 -2.25 5.15
CA ASN A 109 9.60 -1.59 4.00
C ASN A 109 8.83 -0.32 3.65
N SER A 110 7.52 -0.37 3.76
CA SER A 110 6.69 0.81 3.58
C SER A 110 5.47 0.69 4.47
N ILE A 111 4.93 1.82 4.86
CA ILE A 111 3.72 1.83 5.66
C ILE A 111 2.99 3.14 5.43
N HIS A 112 1.68 3.07 5.35
CA HIS A 112 0.87 4.26 5.43
C HIS A 112 -0.42 3.93 6.14
N ALA A 113 -0.97 4.92 6.81
CA ALA A 113 -2.18 4.74 7.59
C ALA A 113 -3.07 5.95 7.36
N THR A 114 -4.37 5.72 7.38
CA THR A 114 -5.29 6.81 7.15
C THR A 114 -6.59 6.56 7.88
N ALA A 115 -7.26 7.65 8.24
CA ALA A 115 -8.54 7.60 8.90
C ALA A 115 -9.31 8.84 8.51
N SER A 116 -10.63 8.70 8.44
CA SER A 116 -11.49 9.86 8.22
C SER A 116 -11.73 10.56 9.54
N LYS A 117 -11.67 11.87 9.54
CA LYS A 117 -11.96 12.63 10.74
C LYS A 117 -13.38 12.28 11.19
N GLY A 118 -13.53 11.91 12.45
CA GLY A 118 -14.82 11.49 12.96
C GLY A 118 -15.22 10.08 12.59
N GLY A 119 -14.43 9.38 11.77
CA GLY A 119 -14.73 8.01 11.44
C GLY A 119 -14.36 7.07 12.57
N ARG A 120 -14.90 5.86 12.51
CA ARG A 120 -14.68 4.89 13.57
C ARG A 120 -13.46 4.03 13.35
N LYS A 121 -13.01 3.91 12.11
CA LYS A 121 -11.93 2.99 11.78
C LYS A 121 -10.82 3.68 11.04
N ALA A 122 -9.64 3.15 11.23
CA ALA A 122 -8.47 3.55 10.49
C ALA A 122 -7.95 2.33 9.73
N VAL A 123 -7.20 2.58 8.67
CA VAL A 123 -6.65 1.52 7.85
C VAL A 123 -5.15 1.70 7.78
N VAL A 124 -4.41 0.62 8.00
CA VAL A 124 -2.95 0.61 7.88
C VAL A 124 -2.59 -0.36 6.78
N VAL A 125 -1.73 0.07 5.86
CA VAL A 125 -1.22 -0.78 4.79
C VAL A 125 0.28 -0.80 4.89
N TYR A 126 0.89 -1.99 4.87
CA TYR A 126 2.33 -2.06 4.95
C TYR A 126 2.89 -3.19 4.08
N THR A 127 4.14 -3.02 3.68
CA THR A 127 4.91 -4.06 3.04
C THR A 127 6.11 -4.37 3.92
N VAL A 128 6.64 -5.57 3.78
CA VAL A 128 7.68 -6.01 4.69
C VAL A 128 9.04 -6.12 3.99
N GLU A 129 10.05 -5.83 4.77
CA GLU A 129 11.41 -5.90 4.30
C GLU A 129 11.85 -7.34 4.08
N ALA A 130 11.28 -8.26 4.84
CA ALA A 130 11.68 -9.66 4.74
C ALA A 130 11.51 -10.22 3.35
N GLU A 131 10.52 -9.74 2.64
CA GLU A 131 10.27 -10.22 1.30
C GLU A 131 11.42 -9.87 0.37
N ALA A 132 11.93 -8.65 0.49
CA ALA A 132 13.09 -8.24 -0.29
C ALA A 132 14.30 -9.08 0.08
N LYS A 133 14.46 -9.38 1.34
CA LYS A 133 15.58 -10.20 1.78
C LYS A 133 15.50 -11.61 1.22
N ALA A 134 14.31 -12.16 1.21
CA ALA A 134 14.14 -13.50 0.68
C ALA A 134 14.56 -13.55 -0.78
N VAL A 135 14.21 -12.55 -1.53
CA VAL A 135 14.59 -12.49 -2.93
C VAL A 135 16.09 -12.40 -3.07
N GLN A 136 16.72 -11.60 -2.25
CA GLN A 136 18.16 -11.44 -2.33
C GLN A 136 18.89 -12.73 -1.94
N ALA A 137 18.37 -13.42 -0.96
CA ALA A 137 18.99 -14.64 -0.53
C ALA A 137 18.91 -15.71 -1.59
N ALA A 138 17.93 -15.64 -2.44
CA ALA A 138 17.84 -16.57 -3.53
C ALA A 138 18.81 -16.21 -4.62
#